data_759d5535126e853549b6c6285d29738d
#
_entry.id   759d5535126e853549b6c6285d29738d
#
_cell.length_a   1.000
_cell.length_b   1.000
_cell.length_c   1.000
_cell.angle_alpha   90.00
_cell.angle_beta   90.00
_cell.angle_gamma   90.00
#
_symmetry.space_group_name_H-M   'P 1'
#
loop_
_entity.id
_entity.type
_entity.pdbx_description
1 polymer ?
#
loop_
_entity_poly.entity_id
_entity_poly.type
_entity_poly.pdbx_seq_one_letter_code
_entity_poly.pdbx_strand_id
1 'polypeptide(L)'
;MYKGIFLIILSQAAAGLFCLLILLSFPASSAAGTTKEIESLLLFIEQSGCTFVMNGNHYDTLKAREHIEKKYAYYEERITTTEDFILYSATKSSITGEPYMVICNDVNMATSDWLNAELAELRKR
;
A
#
# COMPACT_ATOMS: atom_id res chain seq x y z
N MET A 1 -49.57 -11.76 36.43
CA MET A 1 -49.77 -12.09 35.00
C MET A 1 -49.11 -11.07 34.06
N TYR A 2 -49.26 -9.80 34.33
CA TYR A 2 -48.68 -8.76 33.46
C TYR A 2 -47.17 -8.56 33.59
N LYS A 3 -46.59 -8.91 34.73
CA LYS A 3 -45.15 -8.74 34.99
C LYS A 3 -44.24 -9.65 34.15
N GLY A 4 -44.72 -10.83 33.75
CA GLY A 4 -43.95 -11.76 32.93
C GLY A 4 -43.78 -11.31 31.46
N ILE A 5 -44.80 -10.67 30.91
CA ILE A 5 -44.78 -10.15 29.54
C ILE A 5 -43.84 -8.98 29.40
N PHE A 6 -43.78 -8.11 30.44
CA PHE A 6 -42.94 -6.94 30.49
C PHE A 6 -41.44 -7.31 30.51
N LEU A 7 -41.08 -8.36 31.26
CA LEU A 7 -39.69 -8.86 31.31
C LEU A 7 -39.20 -9.43 29.99
N ILE A 8 -40.06 -10.07 29.21
CA ILE A 8 -39.72 -10.64 27.90
C ILE A 8 -39.40 -9.52 26.88
N ILE A 9 -40.16 -8.42 26.92
CA ILE A 9 -39.93 -7.28 26.02
C ILE A 9 -38.58 -6.59 26.30
N LEU A 10 -38.20 -6.45 27.55
CA LEU A 10 -36.92 -5.88 27.97
C LEU A 10 -35.73 -6.76 27.52
N SER A 11 -35.88 -8.07 27.56
CA SER A 11 -34.86 -9.03 27.11
C SER A 11 -34.59 -8.91 25.62
N GLN A 12 -35.61 -8.69 24.80
CA GLN A 12 -35.44 -8.55 23.35
C GLN A 12 -34.78 -7.23 22.96
N ALA A 13 -35.03 -6.16 23.66
CA ALA A 13 -34.39 -4.87 23.41
C ALA A 13 -32.87 -4.91 23.67
N ALA A 14 -32.44 -5.62 24.71
CA ALA A 14 -31.03 -5.79 25.04
C ALA A 14 -30.27 -6.61 24.00
N ALA A 15 -30.90 -7.63 23.43
CA ALA A 15 -30.30 -8.45 22.37
C ALA A 15 -30.12 -7.66 21.06
N GLY A 16 -31.06 -6.80 20.70
CA GLY A 16 -30.96 -5.94 19.51
C GLY A 16 -29.82 -4.91 19.60
N LEU A 17 -29.59 -4.35 20.77
CA LEU A 17 -28.52 -3.37 20.99
C LEU A 17 -27.13 -4.02 20.89
N PHE A 18 -26.98 -5.25 21.34
CA PHE A 18 -25.74 -6.01 21.30
C PHE A 18 -25.33 -6.35 19.85
N CYS A 19 -26.27 -6.72 19.00
CA CYS A 19 -26.00 -6.99 17.58
C CYS A 19 -25.55 -5.73 16.82
N LEU A 20 -26.07 -4.56 17.16
CA LEU A 20 -25.70 -3.30 16.52
C LEU A 20 -24.27 -2.89 16.84
N LEU A 21 -23.78 -3.16 18.05
CA LEU A 21 -22.42 -2.85 18.47
C LEU A 21 -21.35 -3.70 17.75
N ILE A 22 -21.68 -4.93 17.37
CA ILE A 22 -20.79 -5.83 16.64
C ILE A 22 -20.56 -5.36 15.19
N LEU A 23 -21.58 -4.74 14.57
CA LEU A 23 -21.49 -4.24 13.20
C LEU A 23 -20.59 -3.00 13.06
N LEU A 24 -20.29 -2.29 14.14
CA LEU A 24 -19.46 -1.10 14.16
C LEU A 24 -17.96 -1.39 14.33
N SER A 25 -17.58 -2.65 14.52
CA SER A 25 -16.21 -3.04 14.83
C SER A 25 -15.35 -3.45 13.60
N PHE A 26 -15.80 -3.17 12.38
CA PHE A 26 -14.98 -3.40 11.18
C PHE A 26 -13.87 -2.36 11.06
N PRO A 27 -12.58 -2.77 11.00
CA PRO A 27 -11.50 -1.83 10.77
C PRO A 27 -11.63 -1.27 9.35
N ALA A 28 -11.79 0.03 9.23
CA ALA A 28 -11.69 0.72 7.96
C ALA A 28 -10.23 0.72 7.51
N SER A 29 -9.95 0.21 6.31
CA SER A 29 -8.64 0.37 5.67
C SER A 29 -8.41 1.86 5.44
N SER A 30 -7.46 2.48 6.16
CA SER A 30 -7.27 3.92 6.09
C SER A 30 -6.31 4.32 4.97
N ALA A 31 -6.65 5.38 4.23
CA ALA A 31 -5.77 6.03 3.26
C ALA A 31 -4.44 6.47 3.90
N ALA A 32 -4.41 6.77 5.20
CA ALA A 32 -3.23 7.11 5.97
C ALA A 32 -2.23 5.94 6.04
N GLY A 33 -2.70 4.69 6.14
CA GLY A 33 -1.84 3.49 6.12
C GLY A 33 -1.16 3.31 4.76
N THR A 34 -1.88 3.52 3.68
CA THR A 34 -1.34 3.46 2.31
C THR A 34 -0.27 4.52 2.09
N THR A 35 -0.52 5.77 2.47
CA THR A 35 0.46 6.86 2.36
C THR A 35 1.74 6.55 3.13
N LYS A 36 1.61 5.99 4.32
CA LYS A 36 2.74 5.61 5.18
C LYS A 36 3.57 4.49 4.57
N GLU A 37 2.93 3.48 3.99
CA GLU A 37 3.62 2.40 3.29
C GLU A 37 4.37 2.92 2.05
N ILE A 38 3.74 3.79 1.26
CA ILE A 38 4.36 4.39 0.07
C ILE A 38 5.60 5.20 0.47
N GLU A 39 5.51 6.03 1.51
CA GLU A 39 6.67 6.80 1.99
C GLU A 39 7.79 5.87 2.48
N SER A 40 7.45 4.77 3.14
CA SER A 40 8.43 3.77 3.56
C SER A 40 9.13 3.12 2.37
N LEU A 41 8.41 2.83 1.29
CA LEU A 41 9.00 2.28 0.06
C LEU A 41 9.90 3.31 -0.65
N LEU A 42 9.49 4.57 -0.70
CA LEU A 42 10.31 5.64 -1.27
C LEU A 42 11.62 5.83 -0.49
N LEU A 43 11.54 5.76 0.83
CA LEU A 43 12.71 5.80 1.70
C LEU A 43 13.61 4.57 1.50
N PHE A 44 13.02 3.40 1.34
CA PHE A 44 13.75 2.17 1.03
C PHE A 44 14.54 2.30 -0.27
N ILE A 45 13.95 2.86 -1.33
CA ILE A 45 14.63 3.16 -2.58
C ILE A 45 15.83 4.08 -2.33
N GLU A 46 15.60 5.19 -1.64
CA GLU A 46 16.62 6.20 -1.37
C GLU A 46 17.80 5.65 -0.58
N GLN A 47 17.54 4.80 0.40
CA GLN A 47 18.56 4.25 1.30
C GLN A 47 19.21 2.95 0.80
N SER A 48 18.75 2.41 -0.33
CA SER A 48 19.17 1.08 -0.80
C SER A 48 20.63 1.02 -1.27
N GLY A 49 21.18 2.12 -1.74
CA GLY A 49 22.51 2.14 -2.37
C GLY A 49 22.57 1.40 -3.71
N CYS A 50 21.41 1.00 -4.26
CA CYS A 50 21.34 0.25 -5.51
C CYS A 50 21.35 1.18 -6.74
N THR A 51 21.52 0.60 -7.92
CA THR A 51 21.41 1.31 -9.20
C THR A 51 20.11 0.90 -9.88
N PHE A 52 19.39 1.90 -10.39
CA PHE A 52 18.10 1.69 -11.07
C PHE A 52 18.27 1.88 -12.56
N VAL A 53 17.64 1.02 -13.35
CA VAL A 53 17.66 1.12 -14.82
C VAL A 53 16.24 1.41 -15.30
N MET A 54 16.05 2.58 -15.88
CA MET A 54 14.76 3.05 -16.38
C MET A 54 14.96 3.70 -17.75
N ASN A 55 14.21 3.24 -18.74
CA ASN A 55 14.35 3.71 -20.14
C ASN A 55 15.79 3.60 -20.68
N GLY A 56 16.51 2.54 -20.32
CA GLY A 56 17.89 2.33 -20.72
C GLY A 56 18.93 3.21 -20.02
N ASN A 57 18.50 4.07 -19.10
CA ASN A 57 19.38 4.95 -18.33
C ASN A 57 19.59 4.41 -16.91
N HIS A 58 20.79 4.62 -16.40
CA HIS A 58 21.14 4.26 -15.03
C HIS A 58 20.95 5.46 -14.12
N TYR A 59 20.26 5.25 -13.02
CA TYR A 59 19.96 6.28 -12.01
C TYR A 59 20.50 5.87 -10.65
N ASP A 60 21.03 6.84 -9.92
CA ASP A 60 21.28 6.66 -8.48
C ASP A 60 19.97 6.64 -7.69
N THR A 61 20.06 6.39 -6.40
CA THR A 61 18.88 6.24 -5.54
C THR A 61 18.02 7.50 -5.44
N LEU A 62 18.64 8.67 -5.38
CA LEU A 62 17.92 9.95 -5.30
C LEU A 62 17.18 10.25 -6.59
N LYS A 63 17.83 10.04 -7.73
CA LYS A 63 17.20 10.23 -9.04
C LYS A 63 16.11 9.22 -9.31
N ALA A 64 16.30 7.98 -8.90
CA ALA A 64 15.29 6.94 -9.00
C ALA A 64 14.05 7.31 -8.16
N ARG A 65 14.24 7.73 -6.91
CA ARG A 65 13.14 8.19 -6.06
C ARG A 65 12.39 9.35 -6.70
N GLU A 66 13.11 10.37 -7.17
CA GLU A 66 12.52 11.54 -7.82
C GLU A 66 11.66 11.14 -9.03
N HIS A 67 12.16 10.24 -9.86
CA HIS A 67 11.45 9.76 -11.05
C HIS A 67 10.15 9.02 -10.67
N ILE A 68 10.21 8.15 -9.67
CA ILE A 68 9.06 7.40 -9.18
C ILE A 68 8.04 8.34 -8.52
N GLU A 69 8.49 9.33 -7.76
CA GLU A 69 7.60 10.34 -7.16
C GLU A 69 6.85 11.15 -8.22
N LYS A 70 7.49 11.50 -9.32
CA LYS A 70 6.83 12.21 -10.45
C LYS A 70 5.72 11.35 -11.06
N LYS A 71 5.97 10.07 -11.22
CA LYS A 71 4.95 9.14 -11.72
C LYS A 71 3.82 8.94 -10.71
N TYR A 72 4.15 8.88 -9.42
CA TYR A 72 3.17 8.82 -8.36
C TYR A 72 2.21 10.01 -8.43
N ALA A 73 2.75 11.23 -8.53
CA ALA A 73 1.94 12.43 -8.65
C ALA A 73 1.06 12.42 -9.93
N TYR A 74 1.61 11.94 -11.03
CA TYR A 74 0.88 11.86 -12.30
C TYR A 74 -0.31 10.89 -12.25
N TYR A 75 -0.14 9.73 -11.59
CA TYR A 75 -1.16 8.69 -11.50
C TYR A 75 -1.96 8.72 -10.20
N GLU A 76 -1.84 9.77 -9.41
CA GLU A 76 -2.41 9.87 -8.06
C GLU A 76 -3.87 9.43 -7.97
N GLU A 77 -4.70 9.84 -8.92
CA GLU A 77 -6.13 9.50 -8.92
C GLU A 77 -6.41 8.00 -9.10
N ARG A 78 -5.46 7.27 -9.67
CA ARG A 78 -5.56 5.81 -9.89
C ARG A 78 -4.95 4.99 -8.77
N ILE A 79 -4.25 5.63 -7.85
CA ILE A 79 -3.51 4.96 -6.77
C ILE A 79 -4.32 5.04 -5.50
N THR A 80 -4.95 3.92 -5.13
CA THR A 80 -5.73 3.78 -3.89
C THR A 80 -5.08 2.80 -2.91
N THR A 81 -4.18 1.94 -3.39
CA THR A 81 -3.44 0.97 -2.58
C THR A 81 -1.94 1.14 -2.79
N THR A 82 -1.15 0.55 -1.91
CA THR A 82 0.31 0.54 -2.08
C THR A 82 0.73 -0.30 -3.29
N GLU A 83 -0.02 -1.35 -3.58
CA GLU A 83 0.18 -2.16 -4.79
C GLU A 83 -0.06 -1.35 -6.06
N ASP A 84 -1.06 -0.49 -6.07
CA ASP A 84 -1.31 0.45 -7.19
C ASP A 84 -0.12 1.40 -7.38
N PHE A 85 0.44 1.91 -6.29
CA PHE A 85 1.64 2.74 -6.35
C PHE A 85 2.79 2.01 -7.05
N ILE A 86 3.07 0.79 -6.66
CA ILE A 86 4.12 -0.03 -7.29
C ILE A 86 3.81 -0.23 -8.77
N LEU A 87 2.56 -0.61 -9.08
CA LEU A 87 2.13 -0.88 -10.44
C LEU A 87 2.28 0.34 -11.37
N TYR A 88 1.75 1.49 -10.96
CA TYR A 88 1.71 2.68 -11.82
C TYR A 88 3.00 3.49 -11.80
N SER A 89 3.72 3.49 -10.68
CA SER A 89 4.85 4.40 -10.48
C SER A 89 6.22 3.75 -10.64
N ALA A 90 6.36 2.44 -10.38
CA ALA A 90 7.64 1.79 -10.22
C ALA A 90 7.83 0.51 -11.05
N THR A 91 6.91 0.18 -11.96
CA THR A 91 6.95 -1.10 -12.68
C THR A 91 7.60 -1.00 -14.05
N LYS A 92 7.22 -0.01 -14.85
CA LYS A 92 7.67 0.10 -16.23
C LYS A 92 7.60 1.52 -16.77
N SER A 93 8.31 1.75 -17.86
CA SER A 93 8.22 2.99 -18.63
C SER A 93 6.82 3.15 -19.21
N SER A 94 6.25 4.34 -19.04
CA SER A 94 4.98 4.70 -19.69
C SER A 94 5.16 4.95 -21.20
N ILE A 95 6.39 5.16 -21.67
CA ILE A 95 6.70 5.46 -23.07
C ILE A 95 7.01 4.18 -23.84
N THR A 96 7.95 3.36 -23.35
CA THR A 96 8.47 2.19 -24.05
C THR A 96 7.82 0.88 -23.60
N GLY A 97 7.23 0.84 -22.42
CA GLY A 97 6.72 -0.38 -21.80
C GLY A 97 7.81 -1.28 -21.21
N GLU A 98 9.08 -0.88 -21.26
CA GLU A 98 10.18 -1.65 -20.70
C GLU A 98 10.12 -1.68 -19.18
N PRO A 99 10.33 -2.85 -18.55
CA PRO A 99 10.36 -2.97 -17.10
C PRO A 99 11.48 -2.11 -16.49
N TYR A 100 11.17 -1.48 -15.35
CA TYR A 100 12.22 -0.88 -14.51
C TYR A 100 12.98 -1.98 -13.78
N MET A 101 14.29 -1.88 -13.76
CA MET A 101 15.17 -2.86 -13.12
C MET A 101 15.95 -2.20 -11.99
N VAL A 102 16.30 -2.98 -11.00
CA VAL A 102 17.17 -2.56 -9.90
C VAL A 102 18.34 -3.54 -9.79
N ILE A 103 19.53 -2.99 -9.60
CA ILE A 103 20.77 -3.75 -9.42
C ILE A 103 21.29 -3.49 -8.02
N CYS A 104 21.23 -4.52 -7.16
CA CYS A 104 21.75 -4.48 -5.80
C CYS A 104 22.76 -5.61 -5.64
N ASN A 105 23.99 -5.29 -5.20
CA ASN A 105 25.04 -6.29 -4.98
C ASN A 105 25.23 -7.22 -6.20
N ASP A 106 25.28 -6.63 -7.39
CA ASP A 106 25.41 -7.32 -8.68
C ASP A 106 24.24 -8.24 -9.05
N VAL A 107 23.14 -8.20 -8.29
CA VAL A 107 21.91 -8.93 -8.61
C VAL A 107 20.93 -7.98 -9.30
N ASN A 108 20.53 -8.35 -10.52
CA ASN A 108 19.56 -7.59 -11.32
C ASN A 108 18.17 -8.21 -11.19
N MET A 109 17.18 -7.41 -10.82
CA MET A 109 15.80 -7.89 -10.70
C MET A 109 14.82 -6.78 -11.08
N ALA A 110 13.58 -7.17 -11.35
CA ALA A 110 12.52 -6.20 -11.62
C ALA A 110 12.26 -5.33 -10.38
N THR A 111 12.20 -4.03 -10.56
CA THR A 111 11.94 -3.08 -9.46
C THR A 111 10.60 -3.37 -8.78
N SER A 112 9.58 -3.76 -9.53
CA SER A 112 8.27 -4.13 -8.96
C SER A 112 8.37 -5.33 -8.02
N ASP A 113 9.11 -6.36 -8.38
CA ASP A 113 9.29 -7.55 -7.54
C ASP A 113 10.06 -7.20 -6.26
N TRP A 114 11.09 -6.40 -6.40
CA TRP A 114 11.92 -5.94 -5.29
C TRP A 114 11.10 -5.11 -4.28
N LEU A 115 10.26 -4.19 -4.76
CA LEU A 115 9.38 -3.38 -3.91
C LEU A 115 8.23 -4.19 -3.29
N ASN A 116 7.66 -5.13 -4.02
CA ASN A 116 6.63 -6.01 -3.47
C ASN A 116 7.19 -6.90 -2.35
N ALA A 117 8.42 -7.35 -2.47
CA ALA A 117 9.10 -8.09 -1.41
C ALA A 117 9.29 -7.22 -0.15
N GLU A 118 9.74 -5.97 -0.31
CA GLU A 118 9.85 -5.04 0.82
C GLU A 118 8.50 -4.72 1.45
N LEU A 119 7.46 -4.52 0.64
CA LEU A 119 6.11 -4.30 1.15
C LEU A 119 5.64 -5.47 2.02
N ALA A 120 5.91 -6.70 1.60
CA ALA A 120 5.59 -7.88 2.39
C ALA A 120 6.34 -7.89 3.74
N GLU A 121 7.60 -7.46 3.76
CA GLU A 121 8.38 -7.34 4.99
C GLU A 121 7.85 -6.22 5.91
N LEU A 122 7.50 -5.07 5.35
CA LEU A 122 6.88 -3.96 6.10
C LEU A 122 5.62 -4.41 6.84
N ARG A 123 4.80 -5.22 6.19
CA ARG A 123 3.52 -5.70 6.74
C ARG A 123 3.66 -6.77 7.80
N LYS A 124 4.84 -7.36 7.96
CA LYS A 124 5.14 -8.31 9.03
C LYS A 124 5.61 -7.63 10.34
N ARG A 125 6.00 -6.36 10.28
CA ARG A 125 6.57 -5.64 11.43
C ARG A 125 5.52 -5.17 12.43
#